data_0f5a41a7c7f47fc87edc5ee3c2f79d75
#
_entry.id   0f5a41a7c7f47fc87edc5ee3c2f79d75
#
_cell.length_a   1.000
_cell.length_b   1.000
_cell.length_c   1.000
_cell.angle_alpha   90.00
_cell.angle_beta   90.00
_cell.angle_gamma   90.00
#
_symmetry.space_group_name_H-M   'P 1'
#
loop_
_entity.id
_entity.type
_entity.pdbx_description
1 polymer ?
#
loop_
_entity_poly.entity_id
_entity_poly.type
_entity_poly.pdbx_seq_one_letter_code
_entity_poly.pdbx_strand_id
1 'polypeptide(L)'
;MQRFDVAVIGGGLLGCFAARNLCRWDTSVLLLEAREDVCTGISRANSAIIYPGYDHKPGTLKAAMTVRGNESFGRLCEELDVPFSRCGSLMLSYGPQADTVLRFKYERGLRSGVPGLSLLSGREAETMEPCLANGVSSALYAPTAGTVSPWELCIAACENARENRTQVSLNTRVLSILSEQDGYLLTTTQGDFFTRAILNCAGMQAALVQGFVYPCPVSIHPTSGDYLILDRDAGPHLSHIIQVEPEDGGKGLNAVPTVEGNLLLGPSERENETDWAVSEAGLTFVRCFAGQVFPGFSPEHVIRSFAALRPNPQRPDGSSIGSFVIEHPAPGFWSLIGIKTPGLTCADQLGMYLAEETAAFLQLSPNPCFSPCRTGIPRMKHLNHAARREAVRQNPDYGELLCRCEGITRGEVLEAIRRGAVTLDGLKHRLGTGMGACQGARCQQSLISVLAEAQGVSEDMVTQSGGDSVVYGGRDGTL
;
A
#
# COMPACT_ATOMS: atom_id res chain seq x y z
N MET A 1 27.56 4.42 -18.99
CA MET A 1 26.25 5.02 -18.64
C MET A 1 25.16 4.28 -19.41
N GLN A 2 24.19 3.74 -18.71
CA GLN A 2 23.04 3.06 -19.32
C GLN A 2 21.99 4.10 -19.75
N ARG A 3 21.25 3.78 -20.85
CA ARG A 3 20.23 4.66 -21.42
C ARG A 3 18.87 3.96 -21.41
N PHE A 4 17.82 4.70 -21.03
CA PHE A 4 16.43 4.26 -21.02
C PHE A 4 15.53 5.31 -21.67
N ASP A 5 14.37 4.91 -22.13
CA ASP A 5 13.36 5.87 -22.57
C ASP A 5 12.69 6.55 -21.38
N VAL A 6 12.35 5.78 -20.33
CA VAL A 6 11.66 6.32 -19.16
C VAL A 6 12.31 5.84 -17.86
N ALA A 7 12.59 6.78 -16.95
CA ALA A 7 12.95 6.48 -15.56
C ALA A 7 11.77 6.78 -14.64
N VAL A 8 11.39 5.80 -13.80
CA VAL A 8 10.42 5.95 -12.72
C VAL A 8 11.19 6.04 -11.40
N ILE A 9 11.00 7.11 -10.65
CA ILE A 9 11.71 7.36 -9.38
C ILE A 9 10.79 7.05 -8.21
N GLY A 10 11.10 6.01 -7.45
CA GLY A 10 10.37 5.53 -6.28
C GLY A 10 9.60 4.23 -6.52
N GLY A 11 9.94 3.18 -5.77
CA GLY A 11 9.32 1.84 -5.80
C GLY A 11 8.12 1.67 -4.87
N GLY A 12 7.35 2.74 -4.61
CA GLY A 12 6.06 2.66 -3.96
C GLY A 12 4.95 2.22 -4.91
N LEU A 13 3.70 2.12 -4.41
CA LEU A 13 2.53 1.73 -5.22
C LEU A 13 2.45 2.49 -6.55
N LEU A 14 2.58 3.82 -6.51
CA LEU A 14 2.45 4.65 -7.71
C LEU A 14 3.53 4.37 -8.74
N GLY A 15 4.78 4.26 -8.30
CA GLY A 15 5.90 3.97 -9.21
C GLY A 15 5.85 2.55 -9.79
N CYS A 16 5.49 1.56 -8.98
CA CYS A 16 5.33 0.18 -9.46
C CYS A 16 4.20 0.07 -10.51
N PHE A 17 3.06 0.76 -10.29
CA PHE A 17 1.98 0.80 -11.27
C PHE A 17 2.29 1.65 -12.50
N ALA A 18 3.04 2.75 -12.34
CA ALA A 18 3.53 3.53 -13.47
C ALA A 18 4.46 2.69 -14.36
N ALA A 19 5.42 1.98 -13.75
CA ALA A 19 6.33 1.09 -14.47
C ALA A 19 5.58 -0.06 -15.17
N ARG A 20 4.63 -0.72 -14.47
CA ARG A 20 3.76 -1.77 -15.07
C ARG A 20 2.99 -1.26 -16.28
N ASN A 21 2.37 -0.09 -16.15
CA ASN A 21 1.53 0.44 -17.22
C ASN A 21 2.35 0.97 -18.39
N LEU A 22 3.57 1.50 -18.18
CA LEU A 22 4.51 1.84 -19.26
C LEU A 22 4.86 0.64 -20.14
N CYS A 23 4.92 -0.57 -19.60
CA CYS A 23 5.21 -1.78 -20.36
C CYS A 23 4.17 -2.11 -21.45
N ARG A 24 3.00 -1.43 -21.45
CA ARG A 24 1.99 -1.52 -22.53
C ARG A 24 2.45 -0.90 -23.83
N TRP A 25 3.51 -0.13 -23.79
CA TRP A 25 4.16 0.49 -24.95
C TRP A 25 5.54 -0.12 -25.16
N ASP A 26 6.01 -0.06 -26.39
CA ASP A 26 7.37 -0.48 -26.76
C ASP A 26 8.36 0.57 -26.28
N THR A 27 8.87 0.38 -25.07
CA THR A 27 9.73 1.34 -24.37
C THR A 27 10.63 0.64 -23.35
N SER A 28 11.79 1.18 -23.13
CA SER A 28 12.71 0.74 -22.08
C SER A 28 12.45 1.51 -20.80
N VAL A 29 12.11 0.78 -19.71
CA VAL A 29 11.74 1.36 -18.42
C VAL A 29 12.77 1.01 -17.34
N LEU A 30 13.22 2.03 -16.60
CA LEU A 30 14.04 1.90 -15.40
C LEU A 30 13.26 2.34 -14.18
N LEU A 31 13.05 1.46 -13.20
CA LEU A 31 12.51 1.80 -11.87
C LEU A 31 13.67 1.94 -10.88
N LEU A 32 13.80 3.11 -10.27
CA LEU A 32 14.82 3.44 -9.28
C LEU A 32 14.19 3.50 -7.88
N GLU A 33 14.66 2.64 -6.97
CA GLU A 33 14.24 2.66 -5.57
C GLU A 33 15.45 2.86 -4.65
N ALA A 34 15.33 3.80 -3.72
CA ALA A 34 16.43 4.18 -2.82
C ALA A 34 16.73 3.13 -1.74
N ARG A 35 15.80 2.21 -1.49
CA ARG A 35 15.90 1.17 -0.47
C ARG A 35 16.11 -0.21 -1.07
N GLU A 36 16.26 -1.19 -0.20
CA GLU A 36 16.56 -2.61 -0.50
C GLU A 36 15.38 -3.38 -1.10
N ASP A 37 14.16 -2.83 -1.05
CA ASP A 37 12.97 -3.47 -1.62
C ASP A 37 11.92 -2.40 -1.99
N VAL A 38 10.95 -2.78 -2.81
CA VAL A 38 9.78 -1.94 -3.12
C VAL A 38 8.79 -1.93 -1.96
N CYS A 39 7.84 -0.99 -1.97
CA CYS A 39 6.82 -0.86 -0.92
C CYS A 39 7.35 -0.53 0.49
N THR A 40 8.54 0.01 0.62
CA THR A 40 9.18 0.30 1.91
C THR A 40 8.84 1.69 2.49
N GLY A 41 8.27 2.58 1.68
CA GLY A 41 7.82 3.91 2.08
C GLY A 41 6.39 3.95 2.65
N ILE A 42 5.64 5.03 2.38
CA ILE A 42 4.25 5.21 2.86
C ILE A 42 3.27 4.14 2.34
N SER A 43 3.60 3.46 1.25
CA SER A 43 2.79 2.38 0.68
C SER A 43 2.67 1.18 1.61
N ARG A 44 3.63 0.95 2.52
CA ARG A 44 3.64 -0.19 3.45
C ARG A 44 2.66 -0.04 4.62
N ALA A 45 2.22 1.20 4.93
CA ALA A 45 1.43 1.50 6.12
C ALA A 45 0.23 2.37 5.75
N ASN A 46 -0.94 1.75 5.67
CA ASN A 46 -2.22 2.39 5.36
C ASN A 46 -3.38 1.51 5.86
N SER A 47 -4.62 1.93 5.64
CA SER A 47 -5.82 1.21 6.08
C SER A 47 -6.24 0.04 5.18
N ALA A 48 -5.52 -0.28 4.12
CA ALA A 48 -5.82 -1.35 3.17
C ALA A 48 -7.20 -1.25 2.46
N ILE A 49 -7.89 -0.10 2.56
CA ILE A 49 -9.25 0.11 2.04
C ILE A 49 -9.21 0.49 0.56
N ILE A 50 -10.05 -0.17 -0.22
CA ILE A 50 -10.42 0.24 -1.58
C ILE A 50 -11.70 1.04 -1.50
N TYR A 51 -11.55 2.36 -1.68
CA TYR A 51 -12.61 3.33 -1.46
C TYR A 51 -13.60 3.38 -2.62
N PRO A 52 -14.91 3.50 -2.34
CA PRO A 52 -15.96 3.60 -3.38
C PRO A 52 -15.93 4.92 -4.17
N GLY A 53 -15.56 6.04 -3.50
CA GLY A 53 -15.43 7.36 -4.16
C GLY A 53 -16.40 8.44 -3.71
N TYR A 54 -17.29 8.20 -2.75
CA TYR A 54 -18.27 9.17 -2.26
C TYR A 54 -17.66 10.35 -1.47
N ASP A 55 -16.40 10.25 -1.02
CA ASP A 55 -15.73 11.30 -0.24
C ASP A 55 -15.15 12.46 -1.05
N HIS A 56 -15.17 12.37 -2.39
CA HIS A 56 -14.50 13.35 -3.24
C HIS A 56 -15.47 14.24 -3.99
N LYS A 57 -15.08 15.50 -4.22
CA LYS A 57 -15.89 16.47 -4.96
C LYS A 57 -16.14 15.97 -6.38
N PRO A 58 -17.41 15.86 -6.83
CA PRO A 58 -17.75 15.44 -8.19
C PRO A 58 -17.08 16.33 -9.24
N GLY A 59 -16.74 15.76 -10.40
CA GLY A 59 -16.08 16.47 -11.49
C GLY A 59 -14.58 16.70 -11.30
N THR A 60 -13.98 16.25 -10.18
CA THR A 60 -12.53 16.28 -10.01
C THR A 60 -11.87 15.01 -10.53
N LEU A 61 -10.60 15.13 -10.97
CA LEU A 61 -9.79 13.99 -11.38
C LEU A 61 -9.74 12.91 -10.28
N LYS A 62 -9.60 13.34 -9.03
CA LYS A 62 -9.56 12.46 -7.86
C LYS A 62 -10.84 11.64 -7.73
N ALA A 63 -12.03 12.26 -7.88
CA ALA A 63 -13.30 11.54 -7.84
C ALA A 63 -13.41 10.51 -8.98
N ALA A 64 -13.11 10.93 -10.22
CA ALA A 64 -13.18 10.07 -11.39
C ALA A 64 -12.22 8.88 -11.31
N MET A 65 -10.95 9.09 -10.89
CA MET A 65 -9.97 8.02 -10.74
C MET A 65 -10.33 7.06 -9.60
N THR A 66 -10.97 7.55 -8.52
CA THR A 66 -11.39 6.66 -7.43
C THR A 66 -12.50 5.71 -7.88
N VAL A 67 -13.52 6.22 -8.54
CA VAL A 67 -14.62 5.38 -9.03
C VAL A 67 -14.11 4.36 -10.06
N ARG A 68 -13.33 4.79 -11.05
CA ARG A 68 -12.75 3.90 -12.06
C ARG A 68 -11.80 2.87 -11.44
N GLY A 69 -10.94 3.30 -10.51
CA GLY A 69 -10.02 2.41 -9.80
C GLY A 69 -10.76 1.35 -8.99
N ASN A 70 -11.82 1.74 -8.26
CA ASN A 70 -12.66 0.80 -7.53
C ASN A 70 -13.35 -0.21 -8.46
N GLU A 71 -13.91 0.24 -9.57
CA GLU A 71 -14.60 -0.60 -10.56
C GLU A 71 -13.66 -1.66 -11.15
N SER A 72 -12.45 -1.26 -11.57
CA SER A 72 -11.48 -2.16 -12.20
C SER A 72 -10.69 -3.02 -11.21
N PHE A 73 -10.80 -2.76 -9.89
CA PHE A 73 -9.88 -3.31 -8.89
C PHE A 73 -9.91 -4.83 -8.77
N GLY A 74 -11.09 -5.45 -8.87
CA GLY A 74 -11.22 -6.91 -8.84
C GLY A 74 -10.44 -7.58 -9.97
N ARG A 75 -10.64 -7.10 -11.21
CA ARG A 75 -9.89 -7.60 -12.38
C ARG A 75 -8.38 -7.38 -12.23
N LEU A 76 -7.96 -6.22 -11.72
CA LEU A 76 -6.55 -5.94 -11.46
C LEU A 76 -5.93 -6.97 -10.49
N CYS A 77 -6.64 -7.31 -9.41
CA CYS A 77 -6.18 -8.31 -8.46
C CYS A 77 -6.15 -9.72 -9.05
N GLU A 78 -7.10 -10.08 -9.93
CA GLU A 78 -7.08 -11.34 -10.68
C GLU A 78 -5.88 -11.41 -11.64
N GLU A 79 -5.61 -10.34 -12.42
CA GLU A 79 -4.44 -10.25 -13.30
C GLU A 79 -3.12 -10.42 -12.54
N LEU A 80 -3.02 -9.83 -11.35
CA LEU A 80 -1.82 -9.84 -10.53
C LEU A 80 -1.74 -11.02 -9.54
N ASP A 81 -2.75 -11.88 -9.49
CA ASP A 81 -2.88 -12.98 -8.52
C ASP A 81 -2.65 -12.48 -7.07
N VAL A 82 -3.46 -11.48 -6.68
CA VAL A 82 -3.41 -10.85 -5.36
C VAL A 82 -4.76 -11.02 -4.67
N PRO A 83 -4.83 -11.50 -3.42
CA PRO A 83 -6.07 -11.61 -2.67
C PRO A 83 -6.78 -10.26 -2.52
N PHE A 84 -8.07 -10.22 -2.85
CA PHE A 84 -8.94 -9.06 -2.72
C PHE A 84 -10.30 -9.47 -2.16
N SER A 85 -10.80 -8.72 -1.18
CA SER A 85 -12.14 -8.91 -0.63
C SER A 85 -13.02 -7.70 -0.91
N ARG A 86 -14.07 -7.87 -1.69
CA ARG A 86 -15.11 -6.86 -1.91
C ARG A 86 -16.18 -6.99 -0.84
N CYS A 87 -15.82 -6.64 0.40
CA CYS A 87 -16.67 -6.84 1.58
C CYS A 87 -17.71 -5.73 1.80
N GLY A 88 -17.65 -4.62 1.06
CA GLY A 88 -18.48 -3.46 1.29
C GLY A 88 -18.05 -2.63 2.51
N SER A 89 -18.69 -1.48 2.71
CA SER A 89 -18.47 -0.63 3.89
C SER A 89 -19.75 -0.04 4.44
N LEU A 90 -19.82 0.13 5.76
CA LEU A 90 -20.82 0.88 6.48
C LEU A 90 -20.15 2.09 7.14
N MET A 91 -20.53 3.31 6.74
CA MET A 91 -20.16 4.51 7.47
C MET A 91 -21.30 4.84 8.44
N LEU A 92 -21.03 4.72 9.73
CA LEU A 92 -22.00 4.82 10.80
C LEU A 92 -22.14 6.26 11.31
N SER A 93 -23.34 6.63 11.70
CA SER A 93 -23.67 7.84 12.47
C SER A 93 -24.30 7.45 13.79
N TYR A 94 -24.03 8.24 14.84
CA TYR A 94 -24.63 8.10 16.16
C TYR A 94 -25.42 9.36 16.57
N GLY A 95 -25.68 10.30 15.65
CA GLY A 95 -26.45 11.50 15.95
C GLY A 95 -26.75 12.37 14.72
N PRO A 96 -27.54 13.44 14.89
CA PRO A 96 -28.13 14.19 13.78
C PRO A 96 -27.13 14.98 12.94
N GLN A 97 -25.98 15.40 13.51
CA GLN A 97 -24.95 16.11 12.76
C GLN A 97 -24.24 15.15 11.78
N ALA A 98 -23.81 13.99 12.28
CA ALA A 98 -23.24 12.94 11.46
C ALA A 98 -24.24 12.40 10.42
N ASP A 99 -25.53 12.25 10.74
CA ASP A 99 -26.58 11.88 9.79
C ASP A 99 -26.64 12.86 8.61
N THR A 100 -26.50 14.16 8.87
CA THR A 100 -26.46 15.19 7.84
C THR A 100 -25.24 15.02 6.93
N VAL A 101 -24.08 14.72 7.51
CA VAL A 101 -22.85 14.45 6.74
C VAL A 101 -23.01 13.19 5.89
N LEU A 102 -23.60 12.10 6.40
CA LEU A 102 -23.85 10.89 5.64
C LEU A 102 -24.76 11.15 4.43
N ARG A 103 -25.82 11.91 4.60
CA ARG A 103 -26.73 12.32 3.49
C ARG A 103 -25.97 13.10 2.43
N PHE A 104 -25.16 14.07 2.84
CA PHE A 104 -24.32 14.83 1.92
C PHE A 104 -23.33 13.94 1.15
N LYS A 105 -22.69 12.98 1.83
CA LYS A 105 -21.78 12.00 1.21
C LYS A 105 -22.52 11.09 0.24
N TYR A 106 -23.71 10.64 0.59
CA TYR A 106 -24.59 9.84 -0.27
C TYR A 106 -24.92 10.56 -1.59
N GLU A 107 -25.45 11.78 -1.49
CA GLU A 107 -25.78 12.59 -2.69
C GLU A 107 -24.54 12.88 -3.55
N ARG A 108 -23.42 13.15 -2.90
CA ARG A 108 -22.14 13.38 -3.59
C ARG A 108 -21.67 12.13 -4.31
N GLY A 109 -21.80 10.97 -3.68
CA GLY A 109 -21.48 9.68 -4.27
C GLY A 109 -22.32 9.34 -5.48
N LEU A 110 -23.65 9.59 -5.42
CA LEU A 110 -24.54 9.43 -6.57
C LEU A 110 -24.10 10.32 -7.74
N ARG A 111 -23.79 11.59 -7.47
CA ARG A 111 -23.28 12.53 -8.50
C ARG A 111 -21.94 12.13 -9.08
N SER A 112 -21.12 11.39 -8.34
CA SER A 112 -19.83 10.84 -8.81
C SER A 112 -19.97 9.50 -9.53
N GLY A 113 -21.17 8.92 -9.60
CA GLY A 113 -21.43 7.63 -10.24
C GLY A 113 -21.01 6.41 -9.41
N VAL A 114 -20.92 6.55 -8.07
CA VAL A 114 -20.63 5.40 -7.19
C VAL A 114 -21.81 4.44 -7.18
N PRO A 115 -21.65 3.16 -7.61
CA PRO A 115 -22.78 2.26 -7.75
C PRO A 115 -23.22 1.66 -6.40
N GLY A 116 -24.53 1.41 -6.28
CA GLY A 116 -25.12 0.63 -5.19
C GLY A 116 -25.16 1.32 -3.82
N LEU A 117 -24.84 2.62 -3.71
CA LEU A 117 -24.95 3.37 -2.47
C LEU A 117 -26.37 3.36 -1.92
N SER A 118 -26.53 3.19 -0.62
CA SER A 118 -27.79 3.30 0.09
C SER A 118 -27.64 3.89 1.48
N LEU A 119 -28.65 4.64 1.93
CA LEU A 119 -28.76 5.06 3.32
C LEU A 119 -29.62 4.02 4.05
N LEU A 120 -29.10 3.52 5.16
CA LEU A 120 -29.71 2.51 6.01
C LEU A 120 -30.13 3.16 7.33
N SER A 121 -31.20 2.63 7.95
CA SER A 121 -31.50 2.89 9.35
C SER A 121 -30.46 2.22 10.26
N GLY A 122 -30.30 2.72 11.49
CA GLY A 122 -29.40 2.12 12.45
C GLY A 122 -29.71 0.63 12.71
N ARG A 123 -30.99 0.24 12.75
CA ARG A 123 -31.42 -1.15 12.92
C ARG A 123 -30.97 -2.06 11.76
N GLU A 124 -31.01 -1.56 10.52
CA GLU A 124 -30.52 -2.31 9.36
C GLU A 124 -29.01 -2.50 9.46
N ALA A 125 -28.26 -1.44 9.83
CA ALA A 125 -26.81 -1.51 10.03
C ALA A 125 -26.42 -2.48 11.16
N GLU A 126 -27.10 -2.43 12.31
CA GLU A 126 -26.90 -3.35 13.44
C GLU A 126 -27.28 -4.81 13.08
N THR A 127 -28.23 -5.02 12.17
CA THR A 127 -28.57 -6.34 11.65
C THR A 127 -27.48 -6.89 10.72
N MET A 128 -26.85 -6.02 9.89
CA MET A 128 -25.76 -6.42 9.02
C MET A 128 -24.46 -6.71 9.80
N GLU A 129 -24.24 -5.99 10.91
CA GLU A 129 -23.07 -6.14 11.78
C GLU A 129 -23.48 -6.23 13.25
N PRO A 130 -23.85 -7.44 13.72
CA PRO A 130 -24.37 -7.64 15.09
C PRO A 130 -23.37 -7.37 16.22
N CYS A 131 -22.08 -7.19 15.90
CA CYS A 131 -21.05 -6.85 16.88
C CYS A 131 -20.96 -5.35 17.20
N LEU A 132 -21.74 -4.50 16.52
CA LEU A 132 -21.78 -3.07 16.79
C LEU A 132 -22.45 -2.77 18.13
N ALA A 133 -22.02 -1.68 18.76
CA ALA A 133 -22.76 -1.11 19.90
C ALA A 133 -24.14 -0.61 19.42
N ASN A 134 -25.13 -0.73 20.31
CA ASN A 134 -26.47 -0.19 20.05
C ASN A 134 -26.45 1.33 19.92
N GLY A 135 -27.44 1.87 19.21
CA GLY A 135 -27.64 3.31 19.10
C GLY A 135 -27.11 3.92 17.82
N VAL A 136 -26.78 3.11 16.82
CA VAL A 136 -26.54 3.61 15.47
C VAL A 136 -27.78 4.35 14.99
N SER A 137 -27.63 5.62 14.58
CA SER A 137 -28.73 6.46 14.07
C SER A 137 -29.01 6.12 12.60
N SER A 138 -28.00 6.13 11.78
CA SER A 138 -28.07 5.77 10.36
C SER A 138 -26.72 5.25 9.86
N ALA A 139 -26.69 4.67 8.66
CA ALA A 139 -25.46 4.28 8.00
C ALA A 139 -25.50 4.57 6.49
N LEU A 140 -24.35 4.92 5.92
CA LEU A 140 -24.14 4.93 4.48
C LEU A 140 -23.47 3.61 4.10
N TYR A 141 -24.22 2.79 3.36
CA TYR A 141 -23.72 1.51 2.83
C TYR A 141 -23.13 1.70 1.43
N ALA A 142 -21.94 1.17 1.21
CA ALA A 142 -21.26 1.18 -0.09
C ALA A 142 -20.77 -0.24 -0.42
N PRO A 143 -21.49 -1.02 -1.23
CA PRO A 143 -21.18 -2.43 -1.51
C PRO A 143 -19.89 -2.62 -2.30
N THR A 144 -19.42 -1.59 -2.97
CA THR A 144 -18.21 -1.66 -3.81
C THR A 144 -16.91 -1.43 -3.05
N ALA A 145 -16.97 -1.07 -1.77
CA ALA A 145 -15.77 -1.01 -0.92
C ALA A 145 -15.13 -2.39 -0.76
N GLY A 146 -13.84 -2.41 -0.51
CA GLY A 146 -13.12 -3.67 -0.33
C GLY A 146 -11.79 -3.50 0.38
N THR A 147 -11.09 -4.62 0.58
CA THR A 147 -9.76 -4.65 1.22
C THR A 147 -8.78 -5.47 0.40
N VAL A 148 -7.51 -5.10 0.48
CA VAL A 148 -6.40 -5.76 -0.22
C VAL A 148 -5.14 -5.70 0.65
N SER A 149 -4.19 -6.62 0.46
CA SER A 149 -2.85 -6.44 1.01
C SER A 149 -2.08 -5.38 0.20
N PRO A 150 -1.77 -4.19 0.77
CA PRO A 150 -1.07 -3.15 0.03
C PRO A 150 0.36 -3.55 -0.35
N TRP A 151 1.01 -4.38 0.46
CA TRP A 151 2.35 -4.88 0.18
C TRP A 151 2.35 -5.84 -1.00
N GLU A 152 1.48 -6.84 -0.95
CA GLU A 152 1.39 -7.85 -1.98
C GLU A 152 0.99 -7.24 -3.33
N LEU A 153 0.06 -6.28 -3.33
CA LEU A 153 -0.33 -5.54 -4.52
C LEU A 153 0.82 -4.74 -5.13
N CYS A 154 1.59 -4.03 -4.29
CA CYS A 154 2.74 -3.23 -4.75
C CYS A 154 3.84 -4.12 -5.32
N ILE A 155 4.17 -5.21 -4.62
CA ILE A 155 5.18 -6.18 -5.06
C ILE A 155 4.73 -6.87 -6.34
N ALA A 156 3.46 -7.26 -6.44
CA ALA A 156 2.90 -7.89 -7.63
C ALA A 156 2.97 -6.98 -8.86
N ALA A 157 2.68 -5.69 -8.71
CA ALA A 157 2.81 -4.71 -9.80
C ALA A 157 4.28 -4.58 -10.26
N CYS A 158 5.23 -4.56 -9.31
CA CYS A 158 6.66 -4.53 -9.61
C CYS A 158 7.14 -5.82 -10.30
N GLU A 159 6.72 -6.99 -9.81
CA GLU A 159 7.06 -8.28 -10.41
C GLU A 159 6.51 -8.37 -11.85
N ASN A 160 5.26 -7.98 -12.08
CA ASN A 160 4.69 -7.94 -13.43
C ASN A 160 5.43 -6.96 -14.36
N ALA A 161 5.84 -5.77 -13.85
CA ALA A 161 6.68 -4.86 -14.62
C ALA A 161 8.03 -5.49 -15.00
N ARG A 162 8.68 -6.23 -14.08
CA ARG A 162 9.94 -6.95 -14.35
C ARG A 162 9.76 -8.06 -15.38
N GLU A 163 8.69 -8.84 -15.31
CA GLU A 163 8.33 -9.86 -16.29
C GLU A 163 8.12 -9.25 -17.68
N ASN A 164 7.64 -8.01 -17.75
CA ASN A 164 7.52 -7.19 -18.95
C ASN A 164 8.77 -6.33 -19.25
N ARG A 165 9.95 -6.71 -18.74
CA ARG A 165 11.28 -6.17 -19.04
C ARG A 165 11.62 -4.82 -18.40
N THR A 166 10.87 -4.33 -17.43
CA THR A 166 11.32 -3.19 -16.62
C THR A 166 12.61 -3.57 -15.86
N GLN A 167 13.64 -2.76 -15.98
CA GLN A 167 14.81 -2.87 -15.12
C GLN A 167 14.50 -2.21 -13.78
N VAL A 168 14.64 -2.96 -12.68
CA VAL A 168 14.47 -2.45 -11.31
C VAL A 168 15.83 -2.35 -10.64
N SER A 169 16.19 -1.16 -10.19
CA SER A 169 17.43 -0.88 -9.47
C SER A 169 17.10 -0.47 -8.03
N LEU A 170 17.34 -1.38 -7.10
CA LEU A 170 17.18 -1.17 -5.67
C LEU A 170 18.45 -0.56 -5.06
N ASN A 171 18.38 -0.03 -3.84
CA ASN A 171 19.48 0.70 -3.18
C ASN A 171 20.04 1.84 -4.04
N THR A 172 19.22 2.39 -4.94
CA THR A 172 19.61 3.37 -5.95
C THR A 172 18.88 4.68 -5.72
N ARG A 173 19.49 5.52 -4.88
CA ARG A 173 18.98 6.86 -4.59
C ARG A 173 19.39 7.85 -5.66
N VAL A 174 18.45 8.59 -6.23
CA VAL A 174 18.72 9.73 -7.11
C VAL A 174 19.23 10.88 -6.26
N LEU A 175 20.41 11.41 -6.62
CA LEU A 175 21.12 12.49 -5.94
C LEU A 175 20.96 13.83 -6.65
N SER A 176 20.91 13.81 -7.97
CA SER A 176 20.66 14.99 -8.82
C SER A 176 20.08 14.59 -10.18
N ILE A 177 19.46 15.56 -10.83
CA ILE A 177 18.91 15.42 -12.18
C ILE A 177 19.35 16.67 -12.96
N LEU A 178 20.02 16.46 -14.08
CA LEU A 178 20.40 17.53 -14.99
C LEU A 178 19.61 17.40 -16.30
N SER A 179 18.99 18.50 -16.74
CA SER A 179 18.35 18.55 -18.06
C SER A 179 19.42 18.62 -19.14
N GLU A 180 19.28 17.77 -20.15
CA GLU A 180 20.10 17.76 -21.36
C GLU A 180 19.23 17.98 -22.60
N GLN A 181 19.84 18.11 -23.80
CA GLN A 181 19.12 18.44 -25.02
C GLN A 181 17.99 17.42 -25.33
N ASP A 182 18.25 16.12 -25.13
CA ASP A 182 17.34 15.03 -25.52
C ASP A 182 16.77 14.26 -24.30
N GLY A 183 16.86 14.83 -23.09
CA GLY A 183 16.38 14.15 -21.89
C GLY A 183 17.05 14.61 -20.60
N TYR A 184 17.36 13.65 -19.74
CA TYR A 184 17.83 13.89 -18.38
C TYR A 184 18.98 12.96 -18.02
N LEU A 185 20.01 13.52 -17.40
CA LEU A 185 21.06 12.78 -16.73
C LEU A 185 20.73 12.67 -15.24
N LEU A 186 20.56 11.43 -14.74
CA LEU A 186 20.34 11.12 -13.33
C LEU A 186 21.64 10.64 -12.72
N THR A 187 22.15 11.37 -11.71
CA THR A 187 23.24 10.89 -10.86
C THR A 187 22.65 10.18 -9.66
N THR A 188 23.11 8.96 -9.40
CA THR A 188 22.59 8.11 -8.32
C THR A 188 23.70 7.53 -7.46
N THR A 189 23.32 6.88 -6.35
CA THR A 189 24.27 6.15 -5.48
C THR A 189 24.91 4.93 -6.14
N GLN A 190 24.37 4.47 -7.29
CA GLN A 190 24.83 3.28 -8.02
C GLN A 190 25.35 3.64 -9.44
N GLY A 191 25.70 4.90 -9.68
CA GLY A 191 26.18 5.41 -10.96
C GLY A 191 25.13 6.23 -11.70
N ASP A 192 25.47 6.59 -12.94
CA ASP A 192 24.68 7.52 -13.73
C ASP A 192 23.83 6.81 -14.78
N PHE A 193 22.62 7.33 -14.97
CA PHE A 193 21.66 6.89 -15.99
C PHE A 193 21.22 8.06 -16.85
N PHE A 194 20.98 7.80 -18.12
CA PHE A 194 20.33 8.76 -19.01
C PHE A 194 18.92 8.28 -19.36
N THR A 195 17.95 9.20 -19.38
CA THR A 195 16.57 8.92 -19.76
C THR A 195 15.95 10.04 -20.57
N ARG A 196 14.99 9.71 -21.46
CA ARG A 196 14.26 10.71 -22.26
C ARG A 196 13.08 11.31 -21.48
N ALA A 197 12.54 10.55 -20.53
CA ALA A 197 11.43 11.03 -19.68
C ALA A 197 11.57 10.52 -18.24
N ILE A 198 10.99 11.25 -17.29
CA ILE A 198 10.98 10.94 -15.84
C ILE A 198 9.57 10.96 -15.30
N LEU A 199 9.21 9.90 -14.55
CA LEU A 199 8.04 9.83 -13.70
C LEU A 199 8.47 9.87 -12.23
N ASN A 200 8.31 11.02 -11.60
CA ASN A 200 8.63 11.20 -10.19
C ASN A 200 7.47 10.70 -9.31
N CYS A 201 7.65 9.51 -8.75
CA CYS A 201 6.77 8.83 -7.81
C CYS A 201 7.42 8.68 -6.42
N ALA A 202 8.33 9.58 -6.04
CA ALA A 202 9.17 9.48 -4.84
C ALA A 202 8.44 9.73 -3.50
N GLY A 203 7.10 9.76 -3.49
CA GLY A 203 6.30 9.84 -2.27
C GLY A 203 6.62 11.06 -1.42
N MET A 204 7.11 10.85 -0.20
CA MET A 204 7.51 11.94 0.72
C MET A 204 8.63 12.83 0.15
N GLN A 205 9.44 12.31 -0.76
CA GLN A 205 10.57 13.04 -1.37
C GLN A 205 10.22 13.63 -2.74
N ALA A 206 8.96 13.53 -3.19
CA ALA A 206 8.59 13.94 -4.55
C ALA A 206 8.84 15.43 -4.83
N ALA A 207 8.58 16.30 -3.86
CA ALA A 207 8.87 17.73 -3.99
C ALA A 207 10.38 18.02 -4.09
N LEU A 208 11.21 17.30 -3.32
CA LEU A 208 12.66 17.39 -3.39
C LEU A 208 13.19 16.95 -4.76
N VAL A 209 12.72 15.80 -5.24
CA VAL A 209 13.14 15.25 -6.56
C VAL A 209 12.76 16.20 -7.69
N GLN A 210 11.55 16.79 -7.65
CA GLN A 210 11.18 17.84 -8.61
C GLN A 210 12.12 19.04 -8.52
N GLY A 211 12.52 19.42 -7.30
CA GLY A 211 13.42 20.53 -7.05
C GLY A 211 14.80 20.42 -7.70
N PHE A 212 15.22 19.22 -8.11
CA PHE A 212 16.46 19.03 -8.89
C PHE A 212 16.38 19.61 -10.30
N VAL A 213 15.16 19.70 -10.87
CA VAL A 213 14.95 20.19 -12.25
C VAL A 213 14.28 21.55 -12.26
N TYR A 214 13.25 21.72 -11.41
CA TYR A 214 12.44 22.94 -11.34
C TYR A 214 11.87 23.14 -9.95
N PRO A 215 11.88 24.38 -9.40
CA PRO A 215 11.32 24.65 -8.09
C PRO A 215 9.90 24.10 -7.93
N CYS A 216 9.68 23.31 -6.89
CA CYS A 216 8.34 22.79 -6.62
C CYS A 216 7.52 23.85 -5.84
N PRO A 217 6.34 24.25 -6.36
CA PRO A 217 5.48 25.21 -5.68
C PRO A 217 4.66 24.58 -4.54
N VAL A 218 4.79 23.26 -4.35
CA VAL A 218 4.03 22.51 -3.36
C VAL A 218 4.99 21.90 -2.33
N SER A 219 4.71 22.12 -1.06
CA SER A 219 5.38 21.45 0.06
C SER A 219 4.57 20.24 0.54
N ILE A 220 5.25 19.27 1.17
CA ILE A 220 4.61 18.11 1.78
C ILE A 220 4.71 18.25 3.29
N HIS A 221 3.54 18.35 3.95
CA HIS A 221 3.41 18.38 5.41
C HIS A 221 2.86 17.04 5.90
N PRO A 222 3.67 16.20 6.54
CA PRO A 222 3.22 14.88 6.96
C PRO A 222 2.29 14.96 8.16
N THR A 223 1.29 14.08 8.18
CA THR A 223 0.57 13.70 9.39
C THR A 223 0.76 12.22 9.64
N SER A 224 0.81 11.82 10.90
CA SER A 224 0.89 10.43 11.32
C SER A 224 -0.45 9.95 11.86
N GLY A 225 -0.74 8.66 11.73
CA GLY A 225 -1.90 8.02 12.31
C GLY A 225 -1.55 6.63 12.83
N ASP A 226 -1.93 6.37 14.09
CA ASP A 226 -1.63 5.12 14.78
C ASP A 226 -2.73 4.09 14.54
N TYR A 227 -2.35 2.83 14.41
CA TYR A 227 -3.22 1.70 14.16
C TYR A 227 -2.95 0.56 15.14
N LEU A 228 -3.99 -0.23 15.39
CA LEU A 228 -3.94 -1.49 16.10
C LEU A 228 -4.34 -2.63 15.15
N ILE A 229 -3.69 -3.78 15.28
CA ILE A 229 -4.07 -5.03 14.62
C ILE A 229 -4.46 -6.04 15.70
N LEU A 230 -5.67 -6.58 15.57
CA LEU A 230 -6.18 -7.64 16.43
C LEU A 230 -5.89 -9.00 15.81
N ASP A 231 -5.74 -10.01 16.67
CA ASP A 231 -5.63 -11.41 16.22
C ASP A 231 -6.90 -11.82 15.47
N ARG A 232 -6.74 -12.68 14.48
CA ARG A 232 -7.85 -13.19 13.65
C ARG A 232 -8.84 -14.05 14.41
N ASP A 233 -8.39 -14.70 15.48
CA ASP A 233 -9.19 -15.62 16.29
C ASP A 233 -9.83 -14.92 17.51
N ALA A 234 -9.69 -13.59 17.60
CA ALA A 234 -10.12 -12.81 18.77
C ALA A 234 -10.71 -11.46 18.40
N GLY A 235 -11.72 -11.03 19.15
CA GLY A 235 -12.35 -9.73 18.97
C GLY A 235 -13.57 -9.73 18.06
N PRO A 236 -14.07 -8.54 17.67
CA PRO A 236 -15.22 -8.43 16.79
C PRO A 236 -14.91 -9.00 15.40
N HIS A 237 -15.78 -9.86 14.90
CA HIS A 237 -15.72 -10.37 13.53
C HIS A 237 -16.61 -9.52 12.64
N LEU A 238 -16.01 -8.78 11.73
CA LEU A 238 -16.70 -7.90 10.81
C LEU A 238 -16.82 -8.54 9.41
N SER A 239 -18.02 -8.41 8.84
CA SER A 239 -18.26 -8.77 7.43
C SER A 239 -18.00 -7.58 6.48
N HIS A 240 -18.07 -6.35 7.02
CA HIS A 240 -17.90 -5.11 6.25
C HIS A 240 -16.82 -4.22 6.89
N ILE A 241 -16.27 -3.31 6.11
CA ILE A 241 -15.46 -2.20 6.63
C ILE A 241 -16.39 -1.27 7.41
N ILE A 242 -16.08 -1.01 8.66
CA ILE A 242 -16.81 -0.05 9.48
C ILE A 242 -16.03 1.26 9.51
N GLN A 243 -16.71 2.35 9.20
CA GLN A 243 -16.22 3.71 9.35
C GLN A 243 -17.19 4.45 10.24
N VAL A 244 -16.72 5.34 11.09
CA VAL A 244 -17.59 6.15 11.94
C VAL A 244 -17.40 7.61 11.60
N GLU A 245 -18.50 8.29 11.27
CA GLU A 245 -18.54 9.75 11.17
C GLU A 245 -18.76 10.34 12.56
N PRO A 246 -17.80 11.07 13.14
CA PRO A 246 -17.94 11.63 14.47
C PRO A 246 -18.96 12.78 14.52
N GLU A 247 -19.73 12.86 15.58
CA GLU A 247 -20.77 13.87 15.77
C GLU A 247 -20.20 15.29 15.93
N ASP A 248 -18.99 15.39 16.48
CA ASP A 248 -18.28 16.67 16.71
C ASP A 248 -17.44 17.12 15.51
N GLY A 249 -17.49 16.38 14.38
CA GLY A 249 -16.66 16.64 13.19
C GLY A 249 -15.19 16.35 13.38
N GLY A 250 -14.80 15.69 14.48
CA GLY A 250 -13.45 15.26 14.76
C GLY A 250 -12.96 14.08 13.91
N LYS A 251 -12.00 13.33 14.41
CA LYS A 251 -11.45 12.17 13.73
C LYS A 251 -12.28 10.91 14.00
N GLY A 252 -12.82 10.31 12.94
CA GLY A 252 -13.49 9.02 13.01
C GLY A 252 -12.55 7.83 12.97
N LEU A 253 -13.03 6.66 13.39
CA LEU A 253 -12.33 5.37 13.33
C LEU A 253 -12.72 4.60 12.06
N ASN A 254 -11.76 3.84 11.55
CA ASN A 254 -12.04 2.74 10.63
C ASN A 254 -11.73 1.41 11.33
N ALA A 255 -12.61 0.44 11.16
CA ALA A 255 -12.36 -0.95 11.51
C ALA A 255 -12.44 -1.78 10.22
N VAL A 256 -11.34 -2.42 9.87
CA VAL A 256 -11.12 -3.01 8.55
C VAL A 256 -10.81 -4.49 8.69
N PRO A 257 -11.72 -5.40 8.25
CA PRO A 257 -11.38 -6.80 8.12
C PRO A 257 -10.35 -6.98 7.01
N THR A 258 -9.15 -7.45 7.37
CA THR A 258 -8.08 -7.64 6.39
C THR A 258 -8.27 -8.91 5.57
N VAL A 259 -7.64 -9.00 4.41
CA VAL A 259 -7.69 -10.22 3.56
C VAL A 259 -7.06 -11.45 4.25
N GLU A 260 -6.23 -11.23 5.27
CA GLU A 260 -5.63 -12.29 6.11
C GLU A 260 -6.51 -12.70 7.30
N GLY A 261 -7.65 -12.02 7.51
CA GLY A 261 -8.61 -12.30 8.56
C GLY A 261 -8.39 -11.56 9.88
N ASN A 262 -7.37 -10.71 9.98
CA ASN A 262 -7.16 -9.82 11.12
C ASN A 262 -8.13 -8.63 11.09
N LEU A 263 -8.32 -7.97 12.22
CA LEU A 263 -9.04 -6.70 12.29
C LEU A 263 -8.05 -5.55 12.50
N LEU A 264 -8.04 -4.58 11.57
CA LEU A 264 -7.26 -3.36 11.64
C LEU A 264 -8.14 -2.22 12.18
N LEU A 265 -7.72 -1.58 13.26
CA LEU A 265 -8.39 -0.44 13.88
C LEU A 265 -7.55 0.83 13.76
N GLY A 266 -8.16 1.94 13.41
CA GLY A 266 -7.47 3.23 13.27
C GLY A 266 -7.93 3.99 12.02
N PRO A 267 -7.25 5.08 11.70
CA PRO A 267 -6.12 5.67 12.40
C PRO A 267 -6.52 6.73 13.44
N SER A 268 -5.61 7.01 14.37
CA SER A 268 -5.54 8.32 15.03
C SER A 268 -5.03 9.40 14.08
N GLU A 269 -4.82 10.63 14.56
CA GLU A 269 -4.22 11.70 13.75
C GLU A 269 -3.30 12.57 14.59
N ARG A 270 -2.07 12.76 14.09
CA ARG A 270 -1.06 13.65 14.66
C ARG A 270 -0.47 14.52 13.56
N GLU A 271 -0.45 15.82 13.74
CA GLU A 271 0.09 16.78 12.78
C GLU A 271 1.60 16.95 12.92
N ASN A 272 2.26 17.37 11.84
CA ASN A 272 3.68 17.72 11.77
C ASN A 272 4.64 16.59 12.20
N GLU A 273 4.24 15.34 12.00
CA GLU A 273 5.03 14.18 12.38
C GLU A 273 5.72 13.56 11.17
N THR A 274 7.02 13.35 11.30
CA THR A 274 7.85 12.66 10.31
C THR A 274 8.27 11.27 10.76
N ASP A 275 8.00 10.94 12.03
CA ASP A 275 8.36 9.67 12.64
C ASP A 275 7.31 8.58 12.36
N TRP A 276 7.79 7.36 12.23
CA TRP A 276 7.00 6.13 12.11
C TRP A 276 6.68 5.51 13.47
N ALA A 277 7.11 6.12 14.57
CA ALA A 277 6.81 5.66 15.92
C ALA A 277 5.32 5.87 16.24
N VAL A 278 4.73 4.90 16.95
CA VAL A 278 3.39 5.04 17.52
C VAL A 278 3.42 5.93 18.75
N SER A 279 2.31 6.59 19.05
CA SER A 279 2.16 7.41 20.27
C SER A 279 1.17 6.78 21.23
N GLU A 280 1.43 6.90 22.54
CA GLU A 280 0.49 6.43 23.56
C GLU A 280 -0.87 7.15 23.46
N ALA A 281 -0.86 8.46 23.18
CA ALA A 281 -2.09 9.22 22.99
C ALA A 281 -2.92 8.71 21.82
N GLY A 282 -2.27 8.44 20.67
CA GLY A 282 -2.93 7.92 19.48
C GLY A 282 -3.46 6.49 19.67
N LEU A 283 -2.68 5.62 20.32
CA LEU A 283 -3.12 4.26 20.64
C LEU A 283 -4.28 4.26 21.65
N THR A 284 -4.26 5.16 22.64
CA THR A 284 -5.35 5.34 23.61
C THR A 284 -6.61 5.82 22.91
N PHE A 285 -6.51 6.80 22.00
CA PHE A 285 -7.63 7.25 21.18
C PHE A 285 -8.27 6.06 20.43
N VAL A 286 -7.47 5.25 19.73
CA VAL A 286 -7.98 4.10 18.97
C VAL A 286 -8.64 3.06 19.88
N ARG A 287 -8.04 2.75 21.04
CA ARG A 287 -8.62 1.81 22.03
C ARG A 287 -9.95 2.29 22.58
N CYS A 288 -10.02 3.55 23.03
CA CYS A 288 -11.24 4.13 23.59
C CYS A 288 -12.37 4.13 22.56
N PHE A 289 -12.05 4.56 21.33
CA PHE A 289 -13.04 4.62 20.26
C PHE A 289 -13.52 3.22 19.87
N ALA A 290 -12.59 2.24 19.74
CA ALA A 290 -12.94 0.86 19.46
C ALA A 290 -13.86 0.25 20.53
N GLY A 291 -13.62 0.53 21.82
CA GLY A 291 -14.48 0.08 22.93
C GLY A 291 -15.89 0.69 22.91
N GLN A 292 -16.04 1.90 22.37
CA GLN A 292 -17.36 2.53 22.19
C GLN A 292 -18.17 1.90 21.04
N VAL A 293 -17.50 1.55 19.95
CA VAL A 293 -18.15 1.01 18.74
C VAL A 293 -18.38 -0.50 18.83
N PHE A 294 -17.47 -1.21 19.51
CA PHE A 294 -17.48 -2.67 19.60
C PHE A 294 -17.45 -3.13 21.06
N PRO A 295 -18.59 -3.47 21.68
CA PRO A 295 -18.63 -3.96 23.07
C PRO A 295 -17.77 -5.20 23.34
N GLY A 296 -17.48 -6.01 22.30
CA GLY A 296 -16.58 -7.17 22.37
C GLY A 296 -15.10 -6.86 22.18
N PHE A 297 -14.70 -5.58 22.05
CA PHE A 297 -13.30 -5.22 21.93
C PHE A 297 -12.57 -5.43 23.26
N SER A 298 -11.42 -6.12 23.22
CA SER A 298 -10.47 -6.22 24.32
C SER A 298 -9.05 -5.89 23.86
N PRO A 299 -8.32 -5.02 24.59
CA PRO A 299 -6.92 -4.71 24.29
C PRO A 299 -5.99 -5.94 24.30
N GLU A 300 -6.36 -7.01 25.01
CA GLU A 300 -5.61 -8.26 25.08
C GLU A 300 -5.52 -8.99 23.72
N HIS A 301 -6.45 -8.69 22.81
CA HIS A 301 -6.45 -9.26 21.46
C HIS A 301 -5.53 -8.50 20.49
N VAL A 302 -4.92 -7.41 20.91
CA VAL A 302 -3.99 -6.63 20.07
C VAL A 302 -2.67 -7.38 19.96
N ILE A 303 -2.30 -7.75 18.73
CA ILE A 303 -1.04 -8.43 18.43
C ILE A 303 0.04 -7.47 17.91
N ARG A 304 -0.35 -6.30 17.39
CA ARG A 304 0.59 -5.31 16.85
C ARG A 304 -0.01 -3.92 16.82
N SER A 305 0.88 -2.91 16.90
CA SER A 305 0.60 -1.52 16.56
C SER A 305 1.60 -1.01 15.50
N PHE A 306 1.19 -0.02 14.71
CA PHE A 306 2.06 0.69 13.79
C PHE A 306 1.52 2.10 13.52
N ALA A 307 2.39 2.99 13.03
CA ALA A 307 2.01 4.31 12.56
C ALA A 307 2.15 4.40 11.03
N ALA A 308 1.31 5.22 10.42
CA ALA A 308 1.32 5.50 9.00
C ALA A 308 1.47 7.00 8.74
N LEU A 309 2.37 7.38 7.84
CA LEU A 309 2.53 8.77 7.41
C LEU A 309 1.63 9.09 6.21
N ARG A 310 1.06 10.29 6.21
CA ARG A 310 0.28 10.83 5.08
C ARG A 310 0.99 12.05 4.51
N PRO A 311 1.31 12.07 3.21
CA PRO A 311 1.97 13.20 2.55
C PRO A 311 0.93 14.26 2.19
N ASN A 312 0.62 15.20 3.08
CA ASN A 312 -0.35 16.25 2.80
C ASN A 312 0.28 17.36 1.95
N PRO A 313 -0.19 17.60 0.70
CA PRO A 313 0.33 18.69 -0.11
C PRO A 313 -0.27 20.03 0.36
N GLN A 314 0.59 21.04 0.45
CA GLN A 314 0.22 22.42 0.81
C GLN A 314 0.77 23.41 -0.20
N ARG A 315 0.02 24.51 -0.40
CA ARG A 315 0.45 25.65 -1.19
C ARG A 315 1.43 26.51 -0.39
N PRO A 316 2.15 27.45 -1.04
CA PRO A 316 3.06 28.37 -0.35
C PRO A 316 2.41 29.21 0.75
N ASP A 317 1.10 29.47 0.66
CA ASP A 317 0.31 30.19 1.66
C ASP A 317 -0.12 29.30 2.86
N GLY A 318 0.32 28.03 2.90
CA GLY A 318 -0.05 27.08 3.93
C GLY A 318 -1.40 26.37 3.73
N SER A 319 -2.17 26.74 2.70
CA SER A 319 -3.48 26.12 2.46
C SER A 319 -3.32 24.68 1.93
N SER A 320 -4.16 23.76 2.44
CA SER A 320 -4.21 22.38 2.00
C SER A 320 -4.71 22.21 0.58
N ILE A 321 -4.15 21.26 -0.17
CA ILE A 321 -4.60 20.87 -1.50
C ILE A 321 -5.47 19.61 -1.38
N GLY A 322 -6.76 19.73 -1.67
CA GLY A 322 -7.74 18.64 -1.55
C GLY A 322 -7.74 17.64 -2.72
N SER A 323 -7.01 17.92 -3.82
CA SER A 323 -6.95 17.08 -5.02
C SER A 323 -5.61 16.38 -5.13
N PHE A 324 -5.46 15.49 -6.11
CA PHE A 324 -4.14 15.01 -6.52
C PHE A 324 -3.34 16.16 -7.15
N VAL A 325 -2.05 16.22 -6.82
CA VAL A 325 -1.11 17.15 -7.45
C VAL A 325 -0.29 16.36 -8.45
N ILE A 326 -0.52 16.65 -9.72
CA ILE A 326 0.23 16.13 -10.86
C ILE A 326 0.86 17.32 -11.55
N GLU A 327 2.18 17.45 -11.40
CA GLU A 327 2.95 18.55 -12.00
C GLU A 327 3.67 18.06 -13.26
N HIS A 328 3.78 18.93 -14.24
CA HIS A 328 4.57 18.72 -15.47
C HIS A 328 5.50 19.93 -15.65
N PRO A 329 6.54 20.06 -14.79
CA PRO A 329 7.36 21.27 -14.72
C PRO A 329 8.30 21.47 -15.90
N ALA A 330 8.61 20.39 -16.64
CA ALA A 330 9.51 20.43 -17.79
C ALA A 330 9.12 19.36 -18.82
N PRO A 331 9.47 19.50 -20.11
CA PRO A 331 9.18 18.48 -21.13
C PRO A 331 9.67 17.09 -20.73
N GLY A 332 8.77 16.10 -20.76
CA GLY A 332 9.10 14.71 -20.39
C GLY A 332 9.29 14.48 -18.87
N PHE A 333 8.90 15.42 -18.00
CA PHE A 333 9.01 15.26 -16.56
C PHE A 333 7.63 15.39 -15.89
N TRP A 334 7.15 14.34 -15.24
CA TRP A 334 5.91 14.34 -14.47
C TRP A 334 6.18 14.03 -13.01
N SER A 335 5.51 14.74 -12.10
CA SER A 335 5.61 14.53 -10.65
C SER A 335 4.25 14.26 -10.03
N LEU A 336 4.15 13.18 -9.26
CA LEU A 336 3.05 12.92 -8.34
C LEU A 336 3.41 13.39 -6.93
N ILE A 337 2.86 14.51 -6.47
CA ILE A 337 3.25 15.15 -5.21
C ILE A 337 2.13 15.03 -4.19
N GLY A 338 2.45 14.51 -2.99
CA GLY A 338 1.51 14.44 -1.89
C GLY A 338 0.29 13.57 -2.16
N ILE A 339 0.44 12.47 -2.87
CA ILE A 339 -0.66 11.54 -3.13
C ILE A 339 -0.94 10.73 -1.87
N LYS A 340 -2.04 11.07 -1.21
CA LYS A 340 -2.60 10.38 -0.03
C LYS A 340 -3.89 9.64 -0.39
N THR A 341 -4.73 9.31 0.60
CA THR A 341 -6.04 8.68 0.36
C THR A 341 -6.82 9.40 -0.76
N PRO A 342 -7.32 8.66 -1.74
CA PRO A 342 -7.36 7.21 -1.92
C PRO A 342 -6.27 6.66 -2.86
N GLY A 343 -5.01 7.04 -2.68
CA GLY A 343 -3.89 6.66 -3.55
C GLY A 343 -3.78 5.15 -3.85
N LEU A 344 -4.10 4.28 -2.87
CA LEU A 344 -4.14 2.83 -3.06
C LEU A 344 -5.19 2.43 -4.12
N THR A 345 -6.43 2.92 -3.98
CA THR A 345 -7.51 2.66 -4.94
C THR A 345 -7.20 3.18 -6.34
N CYS A 346 -6.48 4.31 -6.42
CA CYS A 346 -6.19 5.01 -7.68
C CYS A 346 -4.85 4.64 -8.30
N ALA A 347 -4.04 3.75 -7.67
CA ALA A 347 -2.64 3.55 -8.07
C ALA A 347 -2.50 3.09 -9.53
N ASP A 348 -3.30 2.13 -9.97
CA ASP A 348 -3.30 1.67 -11.37
C ASP A 348 -3.79 2.75 -12.34
N GLN A 349 -4.84 3.49 -11.98
CA GLN A 349 -5.39 4.57 -12.81
C GLN A 349 -4.41 5.75 -12.95
N LEU A 350 -3.70 6.11 -11.88
CA LEU A 350 -2.64 7.12 -11.92
C LEU A 350 -1.44 6.64 -12.74
N GLY A 351 -1.05 5.37 -12.57
CA GLY A 351 0.00 4.75 -13.36
C GLY A 351 -0.33 4.71 -14.85
N MET A 352 -1.58 4.38 -15.20
CA MET A 352 -2.05 4.39 -16.59
C MET A 352 -2.04 5.81 -17.17
N TYR A 353 -2.57 6.79 -16.42
CA TYR A 353 -2.55 8.19 -16.84
C TYR A 353 -1.13 8.68 -17.16
N LEU A 354 -0.17 8.43 -16.26
CA LEU A 354 1.22 8.82 -16.50
C LEU A 354 1.83 8.09 -17.70
N ALA A 355 1.51 6.80 -17.87
CA ALA A 355 2.02 6.02 -18.98
C ALA A 355 1.46 6.50 -20.32
N GLU A 356 0.17 6.86 -20.40
CA GLU A 356 -0.46 7.44 -21.60
C GLU A 356 0.14 8.80 -21.97
N GLU A 357 0.31 9.71 -20.98
CA GLU A 357 0.95 11.02 -21.19
C GLU A 357 2.40 10.86 -21.70
N THR A 358 3.15 9.93 -21.09
CA THR A 358 4.54 9.66 -21.49
C THR A 358 4.60 9.04 -22.88
N ALA A 359 3.70 8.11 -23.18
CA ALA A 359 3.65 7.47 -24.51
C ALA A 359 3.31 8.48 -25.61
N ALA A 360 2.39 9.40 -25.35
CA ALA A 360 2.07 10.48 -26.28
C ALA A 360 3.26 11.44 -26.49
N PHE A 361 3.96 11.83 -25.42
CA PHE A 361 5.13 12.70 -25.50
C PHE A 361 6.28 12.07 -26.27
N LEU A 362 6.59 10.79 -26.01
CA LEU A 362 7.69 10.06 -26.68
C LEU A 362 7.27 9.44 -28.01
N GLN A 363 6.00 9.53 -28.41
CA GLN A 363 5.42 8.93 -29.62
C GLN A 363 5.64 7.40 -29.67
N LEU A 364 5.37 6.72 -28.54
CA LEU A 364 5.58 5.28 -28.41
C LEU A 364 4.47 4.49 -29.11
N SER A 365 4.85 3.35 -29.68
CA SER A 365 3.90 2.37 -30.22
C SER A 365 3.42 1.39 -29.13
N PRO A 366 2.19 0.83 -29.24
CA PRO A 366 1.75 -0.22 -28.34
C PRO A 366 2.66 -1.44 -28.36
N ASN A 367 2.90 -2.06 -27.20
CA ASN A 367 3.69 -3.28 -27.09
C ASN A 367 2.79 -4.52 -27.23
N PRO A 368 2.84 -5.27 -28.34
CA PRO A 368 2.01 -6.46 -28.54
C PRO A 368 2.38 -7.64 -27.63
N CYS A 369 3.56 -7.59 -26.99
CA CYS A 369 4.07 -8.63 -26.11
C CYS A 369 3.76 -8.37 -24.63
N PHE A 370 3.05 -7.28 -24.30
CA PHE A 370 2.69 -6.99 -22.92
C PHE A 370 1.77 -8.08 -22.33
N SER A 371 2.20 -8.67 -21.22
CA SER A 371 1.38 -9.62 -20.44
C SER A 371 0.85 -8.92 -19.17
N PRO A 372 -0.46 -8.77 -19.02
CA PRO A 372 -1.03 -8.19 -17.80
C PRO A 372 -0.97 -9.13 -16.59
N CYS A 373 -0.83 -10.45 -16.84
CA CYS A 373 -0.92 -11.47 -15.81
C CYS A 373 0.43 -11.74 -15.14
N ARG A 374 0.38 -11.96 -13.84
CA ARG A 374 1.47 -12.44 -13.00
C ARG A 374 1.01 -13.69 -12.26
N THR A 375 1.90 -14.63 -12.01
CA THR A 375 1.62 -15.76 -11.11
C THR A 375 2.23 -15.46 -9.74
N GLY A 376 1.39 -15.51 -8.70
CA GLY A 376 1.79 -15.31 -7.31
C GLY A 376 2.70 -16.42 -6.76
N ILE A 377 3.24 -16.23 -5.58
CA ILE A 377 3.96 -17.29 -4.86
C ILE A 377 2.92 -18.34 -4.43
N PRO A 378 3.12 -19.63 -4.76
CA PRO A 378 2.20 -20.67 -4.33
C PRO A 378 1.99 -20.67 -2.81
N ARG A 379 0.74 -20.64 -2.36
CA ARG A 379 0.38 -20.65 -0.94
C ARG A 379 -0.03 -22.05 -0.51
N MET A 380 0.87 -22.79 0.12
CA MET A 380 0.64 -24.17 0.55
C MET A 380 -0.61 -24.31 1.44
N LYS A 381 -0.88 -23.30 2.29
CA LYS A 381 -2.06 -23.30 3.17
C LYS A 381 -3.40 -23.31 2.43
N HIS A 382 -3.46 -22.83 1.19
CA HIS A 382 -4.67 -22.76 0.37
C HIS A 382 -4.85 -23.97 -0.57
N LEU A 383 -3.82 -24.80 -0.71
CA LEU A 383 -3.91 -26.01 -1.54
C LEU A 383 -4.68 -27.13 -0.83
N ASN A 384 -5.40 -27.94 -1.60
CA ASN A 384 -5.98 -29.18 -1.10
C ASN A 384 -4.89 -30.24 -0.85
N HIS A 385 -5.25 -31.35 -0.17
CA HIS A 385 -4.30 -32.39 0.20
C HIS A 385 -3.57 -33.04 -0.99
N ALA A 386 -4.24 -33.20 -2.12
CA ALA A 386 -3.64 -33.83 -3.32
C ALA A 386 -2.59 -32.88 -3.92
N ALA A 387 -2.93 -31.59 -4.07
CA ALA A 387 -2.03 -30.57 -4.59
C ALA A 387 -0.81 -30.33 -3.65
N ARG A 388 -1.02 -30.36 -2.32
CA ARG A 388 0.09 -30.28 -1.35
C ARG A 388 1.05 -31.45 -1.50
N ARG A 389 0.56 -32.67 -1.58
CA ARG A 389 1.41 -33.87 -1.78
C ARG A 389 2.19 -33.79 -3.09
N GLU A 390 1.55 -33.31 -4.16
CA GLU A 390 2.23 -33.15 -5.43
C GLU A 390 3.31 -32.06 -5.37
N ALA A 391 3.02 -30.92 -4.76
CA ALA A 391 4.01 -29.86 -4.57
C ALA A 391 5.23 -30.34 -3.77
N VAL A 392 5.01 -31.08 -2.67
CA VAL A 392 6.10 -31.67 -1.85
C VAL A 392 6.88 -32.73 -2.63
N ARG A 393 6.20 -33.52 -3.49
CA ARG A 393 6.87 -34.51 -4.33
C ARG A 393 7.81 -33.87 -5.35
N GLN A 394 7.38 -32.72 -5.92
CA GLN A 394 8.18 -31.96 -6.88
C GLN A 394 9.33 -31.20 -6.21
N ASN A 395 9.09 -30.60 -5.06
CA ASN A 395 10.09 -29.91 -4.26
C ASN A 395 9.86 -30.17 -2.75
N PRO A 396 10.74 -30.98 -2.10
CA PRO A 396 10.63 -31.32 -0.68
C PRO A 396 10.57 -30.12 0.27
N ASP A 397 11.15 -28.96 -0.09
CA ASP A 397 11.12 -27.75 0.72
C ASP A 397 9.68 -27.26 1.02
N TYR A 398 8.70 -27.58 0.18
CA TYR A 398 7.30 -27.32 0.46
C TYR A 398 6.69 -28.21 1.57
N GLY A 399 7.42 -29.24 2.01
CA GLY A 399 7.06 -30.09 3.16
C GLY A 399 7.59 -29.58 4.51
N GLU A 400 8.54 -28.67 4.52
CA GLU A 400 9.13 -28.11 5.73
C GLU A 400 8.43 -26.82 6.17
N LEU A 401 7.74 -26.87 7.32
CA LEU A 401 6.96 -25.73 7.84
C LEU A 401 7.87 -24.83 8.71
N LEU A 402 8.11 -23.60 8.24
CA LEU A 402 8.90 -22.60 8.96
C LEU A 402 8.04 -21.69 9.84
N CYS A 403 7.00 -21.06 9.29
CA CYS A 403 6.08 -20.21 10.05
C CYS A 403 4.78 -20.96 10.33
N ARG A 404 4.59 -21.45 11.56
CA ARG A 404 3.41 -22.24 11.94
C ARG A 404 2.14 -21.40 12.01
N CYS A 405 2.21 -20.15 12.49
CA CYS A 405 1.04 -19.28 12.62
C CYS A 405 0.43 -18.95 11.26
N GLU A 406 1.27 -18.73 10.24
CA GLU A 406 0.85 -18.38 8.89
C GLU A 406 0.88 -19.56 7.91
N GLY A 407 1.31 -20.74 8.36
CA GLY A 407 1.36 -21.95 7.53
C GLY A 407 2.36 -21.84 6.37
N ILE A 408 3.48 -21.11 6.55
CA ILE A 408 4.48 -20.87 5.49
C ILE A 408 5.58 -21.89 5.54
N THR A 409 5.90 -22.46 4.39
CA THR A 409 6.93 -23.49 4.22
C THR A 409 8.27 -22.91 3.75
N ARG A 410 9.34 -23.71 3.86
CA ARG A 410 10.67 -23.38 3.33
C ARG A 410 10.62 -23.09 1.82
N GLY A 411 9.87 -23.89 1.05
CA GLY A 411 9.73 -23.68 -0.38
C GLY A 411 9.13 -22.33 -0.75
N GLU A 412 8.11 -21.86 0.00
CA GLU A 412 7.56 -20.51 -0.18
C GLU A 412 8.59 -19.42 0.16
N VAL A 413 9.37 -19.61 1.24
CA VAL A 413 10.43 -18.67 1.64
C VAL A 413 11.53 -18.58 0.58
N LEU A 414 12.00 -19.69 0.05
CA LEU A 414 13.01 -19.71 -1.01
C LEU A 414 12.50 -19.08 -2.31
N GLU A 415 11.22 -19.27 -2.65
CA GLU A 415 10.60 -18.61 -3.80
C GLU A 415 10.51 -17.08 -3.59
N ALA A 416 10.17 -16.61 -2.38
CA ALA A 416 10.15 -15.18 -2.06
C ALA A 416 11.57 -14.57 -2.15
N ILE A 417 12.60 -15.28 -1.72
CA ILE A 417 14.00 -14.85 -1.85
C ILE A 417 14.40 -14.78 -3.32
N ARG A 418 14.08 -15.80 -4.12
CA ARG A 418 14.33 -15.80 -5.56
C ARG A 418 13.68 -14.60 -6.27
N ARG A 419 12.52 -14.13 -5.78
CA ARG A 419 11.81 -12.94 -6.28
C ARG A 419 12.33 -11.61 -5.73
N GLY A 420 13.34 -11.66 -4.84
CA GLY A 420 14.04 -10.47 -4.36
C GLY A 420 13.79 -10.09 -2.91
N ALA A 421 13.24 -10.98 -2.06
CA ALA A 421 13.21 -10.77 -0.62
C ALA A 421 14.62 -10.97 -0.05
N VAL A 422 15.25 -9.91 0.43
CA VAL A 422 16.61 -9.96 1.01
C VAL A 422 16.63 -9.65 2.51
N THR A 423 15.48 -9.36 3.11
CA THR A 423 15.33 -8.98 4.52
C THR A 423 14.16 -9.74 5.15
N LEU A 424 14.07 -9.72 6.49
CA LEU A 424 12.91 -10.30 7.19
C LEU A 424 11.60 -9.59 6.82
N ASP A 425 11.62 -8.26 6.69
CA ASP A 425 10.45 -7.51 6.23
C ASP A 425 10.12 -7.82 4.76
N GLY A 426 11.11 -8.09 3.92
CA GLY A 426 10.89 -8.55 2.55
C GLY A 426 10.14 -9.88 2.48
N LEU A 427 10.48 -10.85 3.34
CA LEU A 427 9.73 -12.11 3.50
C LEU A 427 8.33 -11.85 4.07
N LYS A 428 8.24 -11.01 5.09
CA LYS A 428 6.98 -10.64 5.75
C LYS A 428 5.98 -10.03 4.77
N HIS A 429 6.41 -9.09 3.94
CA HIS A 429 5.53 -8.40 3.00
C HIS A 429 5.06 -9.30 1.84
N ARG A 430 5.81 -10.35 1.50
CA ARG A 430 5.45 -11.32 0.46
C ARG A 430 4.64 -12.50 0.97
N LEU A 431 4.90 -12.94 2.21
CA LEU A 431 4.39 -14.22 2.74
C LEU A 431 3.54 -14.09 4.00
N GLY A 432 3.65 -12.97 4.73
CA GLY A 432 3.04 -12.81 6.05
C GLY A 432 3.84 -13.47 7.19
N THR A 433 5.09 -13.89 6.95
CA THR A 433 5.93 -14.44 8.03
C THR A 433 6.09 -13.43 9.16
N GLY A 434 5.94 -13.87 10.41
CA GLY A 434 6.02 -12.99 11.58
C GLY A 434 4.81 -12.08 11.81
N MET A 435 3.69 -12.26 11.06
CA MET A 435 2.46 -11.47 11.22
C MET A 435 1.39 -12.14 12.10
N GLY A 436 1.50 -13.44 12.38
CA GLY A 436 0.56 -14.13 13.27
C GLY A 436 0.74 -13.74 14.74
N ALA A 437 -0.10 -14.29 15.62
CA ALA A 437 -0.16 -13.96 17.06
C ALA A 437 1.20 -13.97 17.78
N CYS A 438 2.14 -14.83 17.38
CA CYS A 438 3.48 -14.89 18.00
C CYS A 438 4.44 -13.79 17.51
N GLN A 439 4.07 -12.97 16.52
CA GLN A 439 4.87 -11.86 15.96
C GLN A 439 6.33 -12.21 15.65
N GLY A 440 6.56 -13.41 15.10
CA GLY A 440 7.90 -13.88 14.70
C GLY A 440 8.66 -14.66 15.75
N ALA A 441 8.25 -14.67 17.01
CA ALA A 441 8.97 -15.31 18.11
C ALA A 441 9.31 -16.79 17.87
N ARG A 442 8.58 -17.50 17.00
CA ARG A 442 8.79 -18.92 16.70
C ARG A 442 9.52 -19.19 15.38
N CYS A 443 9.42 -18.26 14.40
CA CYS A 443 9.95 -18.50 13.06
C CYS A 443 11.16 -17.65 12.72
N GLN A 444 11.41 -16.54 13.42
CA GLN A 444 12.43 -15.55 13.05
C GLN A 444 13.83 -16.19 12.91
N GLN A 445 14.23 -17.05 13.85
CA GLN A 445 15.53 -17.73 13.79
C GLN A 445 15.68 -18.56 12.51
N SER A 446 14.69 -19.40 12.19
CA SER A 446 14.74 -20.23 10.98
C SER A 446 14.73 -19.38 9.70
N LEU A 447 14.01 -18.24 9.70
CA LEU A 447 13.99 -17.33 8.56
C LEU A 447 15.36 -16.64 8.38
N ILE A 448 16.03 -16.26 9.47
CA ILE A 448 17.39 -15.71 9.44
C ILE A 448 18.36 -16.71 8.82
N SER A 449 18.33 -17.97 9.30
CA SER A 449 19.22 -19.03 8.76
C SER A 449 18.99 -19.25 7.26
N VAL A 450 17.73 -19.29 6.80
CA VAL A 450 17.42 -19.48 5.38
C VAL A 450 17.85 -18.25 4.54
N LEU A 451 17.65 -17.03 5.05
CA LEU A 451 18.11 -15.81 4.37
C LEU A 451 19.64 -15.77 4.28
N ALA A 452 20.35 -16.07 5.37
CA ALA A 452 21.81 -16.10 5.41
C ALA A 452 22.39 -17.14 4.42
N GLU A 453 21.84 -18.36 4.44
CA GLU A 453 22.21 -19.43 3.51
C GLU A 453 22.01 -18.99 2.04
N ALA A 454 20.84 -18.45 1.73
CA ALA A 454 20.49 -18.04 0.36
C ALA A 454 21.32 -16.86 -0.16
N GLN A 455 21.76 -15.97 0.72
CA GLN A 455 22.58 -14.81 0.38
C GLN A 455 24.08 -15.09 0.48
N GLY A 456 24.49 -16.23 1.04
CA GLY A 456 25.90 -16.57 1.26
C GLY A 456 26.58 -15.67 2.29
N VAL A 457 25.85 -15.19 3.29
CA VAL A 457 26.34 -14.33 4.36
C VAL A 457 26.19 -15.02 5.73
N SER A 458 26.83 -14.48 6.77
CA SER A 458 26.61 -14.96 8.15
C SER A 458 25.26 -14.43 8.69
N GLU A 459 24.66 -15.13 9.67
CA GLU A 459 23.35 -14.79 10.24
C GLU A 459 23.31 -13.39 10.88
N ASP A 460 24.43 -12.91 11.42
CA ASP A 460 24.56 -11.57 11.99
C ASP A 460 24.53 -10.44 10.96
N MET A 461 24.68 -10.76 9.68
CA MET A 461 24.51 -9.79 8.56
C MET A 461 23.07 -9.68 8.08
N VAL A 462 22.17 -10.57 8.52
CA VAL A 462 20.76 -10.50 8.12
C VAL A 462 20.08 -9.30 8.79
N THR A 463 19.40 -8.50 7.99
CA THR A 463 18.72 -7.29 8.45
C THR A 463 17.21 -7.48 8.58
N GLN A 464 16.60 -6.70 9.47
CA GLN A 464 15.14 -6.60 9.57
C GLN A 464 14.54 -5.94 8.32
N SER A 465 15.09 -4.79 7.92
CA SER A 465 14.54 -3.91 6.88
C SER A 465 15.61 -3.21 6.05
N GLY A 466 16.80 -3.83 5.87
CA GLY A 466 17.93 -3.26 5.15
C GLY A 466 18.74 -2.24 5.96
N GLY A 467 19.79 -1.68 5.35
CA GLY A 467 20.70 -0.73 6.00
C GLY A 467 21.29 -1.29 7.30
N ASP A 468 21.33 -0.47 8.34
CA ASP A 468 21.93 -0.85 9.66
C ASP A 468 20.97 -1.61 10.58
N SER A 469 19.82 -2.11 10.07
CA SER A 469 18.81 -2.82 10.88
C SER A 469 19.16 -4.29 11.12
N VAL A 470 20.41 -4.60 11.51
CA VAL A 470 20.86 -5.96 11.84
C VAL A 470 20.04 -6.54 12.99
N VAL A 471 19.67 -7.83 12.87
CA VAL A 471 18.78 -8.49 13.86
C VAL A 471 19.56 -8.92 15.09
N TYR A 472 20.79 -9.39 14.91
CA TYR A 472 21.69 -9.68 16.02
C TYR A 472 22.61 -8.50 16.27
N GLY A 473 22.47 -7.85 17.43
CA GLY A 473 23.46 -6.86 17.89
C GLY A 473 24.83 -7.52 17.93
N GLY A 474 25.87 -6.81 17.46
CA GLY A 474 27.23 -7.34 17.42
C GLY A 474 27.64 -7.92 18.76
N ARG A 475 28.45 -8.98 18.73
CA ARG A 475 28.97 -9.68 19.93
C ARG A 475 29.80 -8.78 20.86
N ASP A 476 30.08 -7.55 20.47
CA ASP A 476 31.02 -6.64 21.16
C ASP A 476 30.34 -5.62 22.09
N GLY A 477 29.06 -5.78 22.44
CA GLY A 477 28.41 -5.02 23.51
C GLY A 477 28.40 -3.49 23.35
N THR A 478 28.68 -2.97 22.16
CA THR A 478 28.52 -1.56 21.81
C THR A 478 27.16 -1.36 21.13
N LEU A 479 26.18 -1.01 21.95
CA LEU A 479 24.97 -0.35 21.50
C LEU A 479 25.23 1.15 21.34
#